data_3680512803e3fad84ad5c7ea1655d758
#
_entry.id   3680512803e3fad84ad5c7ea1655d758
#
_cell.length_a   1.000
_cell.length_b   1.000
_cell.length_c   1.000
_cell.angle_alpha   90.00
_cell.angle_beta   90.00
_cell.angle_gamma   90.00
#
_symmetry.space_group_name_H-M   'P 1'
#
loop_
_entity.id
_entity.type
_entity.pdbx_description
1 polymer ?
#
loop_
_entity_poly.entity_id
_entity_poly.type
_entity_poly.pdbx_seq_one_letter_code
_entity_poly.pdbx_strand_id
1 'polypeptide(L)'
;MIAKASTIPHGANAIRYSVNKDRADIVKANLLPDDISPEAMYGRMMLVQKMFTEKINKGRPLGRNVIRIEISPSEKESRNWTMDDWARLADEFIRVFDSIDLSQKTKRASSKQTNLKGSQYIAALHRDSKSGILHLHIDANRVDMNGKINDSHKIGERAVMACLLYTSPSPRDRT
;
A
#
# COMPACT_ATOMS: atom_id res chain seq x y z
N MET A 1 -6.52 -15.45 3.15
CA MET A 1 -5.83 -14.12 3.15
C MET A 1 -6.61 -13.11 3.97
N ILE A 2 -5.92 -12.21 4.68
CA ILE A 2 -6.49 -11.06 5.41
C ILE A 2 -5.76 -9.81 4.95
N ALA A 3 -6.47 -8.69 4.80
CA ALA A 3 -5.86 -7.41 4.50
C ALA A 3 -6.42 -6.28 5.37
N LYS A 4 -5.57 -5.33 5.73
CA LYS A 4 -5.89 -4.13 6.49
C LYS A 4 -5.26 -2.92 5.80
N ALA A 5 -5.88 -1.76 5.90
CA ALA A 5 -5.29 -0.50 5.47
C ALA A 5 -5.64 0.64 6.42
N SER A 6 -4.71 1.54 6.57
CA SER A 6 -4.88 2.78 7.34
C SER A 6 -4.00 3.88 6.78
N THR A 7 -4.29 5.12 7.13
CA THR A 7 -3.35 6.22 6.91
C THR A 7 -2.60 6.51 8.21
N ILE A 8 -1.33 6.87 8.09
CA ILE A 8 -0.44 7.11 9.22
C ILE A 8 0.20 8.51 9.14
N PRO A 9 0.36 9.19 10.29
CA PRO A 9 0.93 10.54 10.34
C PRO A 9 2.47 10.54 10.38
N HIS A 10 3.10 9.44 10.81
CA HIS A 10 4.55 9.32 11.00
C HIS A 10 5.17 8.38 9.97
N GLY A 11 5.06 8.76 8.69
CA GLY A 11 5.48 7.92 7.58
C GLY A 11 6.96 7.51 7.62
N ALA A 12 7.86 8.37 8.12
CA ALA A 12 9.27 8.02 8.28
C ALA A 12 9.47 6.81 9.21
N ASN A 13 8.78 6.78 10.36
CA ASN A 13 8.86 5.66 11.29
C ASN A 13 8.25 4.38 10.72
N ALA A 14 7.18 4.53 9.95
CA ALA A 14 6.54 3.42 9.27
C ALA A 14 7.47 2.76 8.25
N ILE A 15 8.07 3.56 7.37
CA ILE A 15 9.00 3.06 6.36
C ILE A 15 10.23 2.44 7.02
N ARG A 16 10.81 3.09 8.05
CA ARG A 16 11.94 2.53 8.82
C ARG A 16 11.60 1.17 9.42
N TYR A 17 10.39 1.00 9.96
CA TYR A 17 9.93 -0.29 10.47
C TYR A 17 9.77 -1.32 9.35
N SER A 18 9.13 -0.93 8.24
CA SER A 18 8.82 -1.84 7.13
C SER A 18 10.06 -2.36 6.41
N VAL A 19 11.13 -1.55 6.30
CA VAL A 19 12.36 -1.93 5.58
C VAL A 19 13.52 -2.31 6.52
N ASN A 20 13.25 -2.54 7.79
CA ASN A 20 14.28 -3.00 8.74
C ASN A 20 14.82 -4.37 8.32
N LYS A 21 16.08 -4.42 7.89
CA LYS A 21 16.74 -5.61 7.36
C LYS A 21 16.77 -6.80 8.31
N ASP A 22 16.68 -6.57 9.63
CA ASP A 22 16.62 -7.65 10.63
C ASP A 22 15.26 -8.36 10.66
N ARG A 23 14.22 -7.76 10.06
CA ARG A 23 12.83 -8.22 10.16
C ARG A 23 12.15 -8.42 8.83
N ALA A 24 12.65 -7.77 7.79
CA ALA A 24 11.95 -7.67 6.52
C ALA A 24 12.90 -7.65 5.32
N ASP A 25 12.38 -8.13 4.20
CA ASP A 25 13.02 -7.98 2.89
C ASP A 25 12.13 -7.13 1.98
N ILE A 26 12.72 -6.16 1.30
CA ILE A 26 12.01 -5.40 0.27
C ILE A 26 11.74 -6.35 -0.90
N VAL A 27 10.47 -6.50 -1.25
CA VAL A 27 10.04 -7.32 -2.41
C VAL A 27 9.73 -6.46 -3.62
N LYS A 28 9.37 -5.20 -3.40
CA LYS A 28 9.04 -4.24 -4.46
C LYS A 28 9.26 -2.80 -4.02
N ALA A 29 9.89 -2.02 -4.87
CA ALA A 29 9.88 -0.55 -4.79
C ALA A 29 9.24 0.01 -6.06
N ASN A 30 8.26 0.89 -5.91
CA ASN A 30 7.56 1.51 -7.02
C ASN A 30 7.83 3.01 -7.05
N LEU A 31 8.40 3.50 -8.14
CA LEU A 31 8.76 4.92 -8.33
C LEU A 31 9.67 5.46 -7.22
N LEU A 32 10.40 4.56 -6.56
CA LEU A 32 11.41 4.81 -5.53
C LEU A 32 12.60 3.88 -5.75
N PRO A 33 13.83 4.33 -5.51
CA PRO A 33 14.97 3.41 -5.37
C PRO A 33 14.82 2.54 -4.12
N ASP A 34 15.26 1.29 -4.20
CA ASP A 34 15.25 0.34 -3.07
C ASP A 34 16.59 0.27 -2.32
N ASP A 35 17.62 0.93 -2.85
CA ASP A 35 18.99 0.98 -2.33
C ASP A 35 19.31 2.23 -1.51
N ILE A 36 18.32 3.04 -1.17
CA ILE A 36 18.46 4.25 -0.36
C ILE A 36 17.92 4.03 1.06
N SER A 37 18.31 4.91 2.01
CA SER A 37 17.83 4.82 3.39
C SER A 37 16.32 5.03 3.52
N PRO A 38 15.68 4.50 4.57
CA PRO A 38 14.26 4.75 4.85
C PRO A 38 13.92 6.24 4.94
N GLU A 39 14.83 7.03 5.50
CA GLU A 39 14.70 8.49 5.60
C GLU A 39 14.71 9.15 4.23
N ALA A 40 15.58 8.68 3.33
CA ALA A 40 15.63 9.17 1.95
C ALA A 40 14.39 8.76 1.15
N MET A 41 13.86 7.54 1.35
CA MET A 41 12.61 7.10 0.75
C MET A 41 11.45 8.02 1.17
N TYR A 42 11.32 8.25 2.47
CA TYR A 42 10.30 9.15 3.00
C TYR A 42 10.49 10.60 2.50
N GLY A 43 11.73 11.07 2.49
CA GLY A 43 12.05 12.40 1.96
C GLY A 43 11.61 12.59 0.51
N ARG A 44 11.79 11.58 -0.35
CA ARG A 44 11.31 11.61 -1.73
C ARG A 44 9.78 11.64 -1.82
N MET A 45 9.08 10.90 -0.97
CA MET A 45 7.62 10.98 -0.89
C MET A 45 7.15 12.38 -0.48
N MET A 46 7.83 13.00 0.50
CA MET A 46 7.49 14.34 0.96
C MET A 46 7.79 15.43 -0.08
N LEU A 47 8.82 15.25 -0.90
CA LEU A 47 9.09 16.16 -2.03
C LEU A 47 7.91 16.19 -3.02
N VAL A 48 7.37 15.02 -3.40
CA VAL A 48 6.19 14.94 -4.25
C VAL A 48 5.00 15.64 -3.60
N GLN A 49 4.73 15.39 -2.33
CA GLN A 49 3.63 16.06 -1.61
C GLN A 49 3.84 17.58 -1.57
N LYS A 50 5.06 18.03 -1.31
CA LYS A 50 5.41 19.46 -1.26
C LYS A 50 5.18 20.16 -2.61
N MET A 51 5.52 19.50 -3.72
CA MET A 51 5.29 20.05 -5.07
C MET A 51 3.81 20.39 -5.34
N PHE A 52 2.89 19.67 -4.70
CA PHE A 52 1.46 19.82 -4.92
C PHE A 52 0.70 20.40 -3.72
N THR A 53 1.39 20.89 -2.68
CA THR A 53 0.78 21.33 -1.42
C THR A 53 -0.32 22.38 -1.62
N GLU A 54 -0.08 23.36 -2.48
CA GLU A 54 -1.06 24.40 -2.80
C GLU A 54 -2.34 23.81 -3.41
N LYS A 55 -2.18 22.90 -4.36
CA LYS A 55 -3.30 22.24 -5.05
C LYS A 55 -4.11 21.34 -4.13
N ILE A 56 -3.43 20.55 -3.29
CA ILE A 56 -4.06 19.46 -2.55
C ILE A 56 -4.57 19.87 -1.17
N ASN A 57 -3.95 20.84 -0.52
CA ASN A 57 -4.25 21.21 0.87
C ASN A 57 -4.03 22.70 1.18
N LYS A 58 -4.22 23.58 0.22
CA LYS A 58 -4.11 25.04 0.40
C LYS A 58 -2.78 25.46 1.08
N GLY A 59 -1.67 24.91 0.62
CA GLY A 59 -0.34 25.21 1.14
C GLY A 59 0.02 24.52 2.47
N ARG A 60 -0.85 23.66 3.03
CA ARG A 60 -0.60 22.96 4.30
C ARG A 60 -0.14 21.52 4.04
N PRO A 61 0.82 21.00 4.80
CA PRO A 61 1.18 19.58 4.76
C PRO A 61 -0.01 18.68 5.12
N LEU A 62 -0.05 17.47 4.55
CA LEU A 62 -1.01 16.45 4.96
C LEU A 62 -0.64 15.90 6.33
N GLY A 63 -1.57 15.93 7.28
CA GLY A 63 -1.36 15.39 8.62
C GLY A 63 -1.18 13.87 8.64
N ARG A 64 -1.82 13.15 7.71
CA ARG A 64 -1.66 11.71 7.49
C ARG A 64 -1.20 11.51 6.06
N ASN A 65 0.07 11.26 5.88
CA ASN A 65 0.77 11.41 4.60
C ASN A 65 1.17 10.09 3.92
N VAL A 66 1.05 8.96 4.63
CA VAL A 66 1.34 7.62 4.10
C VAL A 66 0.14 6.71 4.31
N ILE A 67 -0.14 5.88 3.31
CA ILE A 67 -1.08 4.76 3.41
C ILE A 67 -0.28 3.50 3.70
N ARG A 68 -0.61 2.82 4.80
CA ARG A 68 -0.08 1.51 5.13
C ARG A 68 -1.11 0.45 4.81
N ILE A 69 -0.69 -0.58 4.09
CA ILE A 69 -1.47 -1.79 3.83
C ILE A 69 -0.70 -2.98 4.41
N GLU A 70 -1.39 -3.86 5.12
CA GLU A 70 -0.86 -5.13 5.60
C GLU A 70 -1.65 -6.26 4.95
N ILE A 71 -0.96 -7.23 4.36
CA ILE A 71 -1.56 -8.37 3.68
C ILE A 71 -0.96 -9.64 4.28
N SER A 72 -1.82 -10.50 4.84
CA SER A 72 -1.42 -11.77 5.45
C SER A 72 -2.13 -12.92 4.73
N PRO A 73 -1.49 -13.58 3.76
CA PRO A 73 -1.94 -14.86 3.26
C PRO A 73 -1.93 -15.91 4.37
N SER A 74 -2.71 -16.98 4.24
CA SER A 74 -2.55 -18.10 5.16
C SER A 74 -1.22 -18.81 4.91
N GLU A 75 -0.68 -19.50 5.92
CA GLU A 75 0.53 -20.31 5.77
C GLU A 75 0.39 -21.33 4.64
N LYS A 76 -0.78 -21.95 4.51
CA LYS A 76 -1.09 -22.90 3.43
C LYS A 76 -0.97 -22.29 2.04
N GLU A 77 -1.41 -21.01 1.87
CA GLU A 77 -1.32 -20.31 0.60
C GLU A 77 0.12 -19.95 0.25
N SER A 78 0.89 -19.46 1.23
CA SER A 78 2.21 -18.84 0.99
C SER A 78 3.41 -19.73 1.27
N ARG A 79 3.21 -21.00 1.71
CA ARG A 79 4.28 -21.91 2.14
C ARG A 79 5.44 -22.02 1.14
N ASN A 80 5.13 -22.06 -0.15
CA ASN A 80 6.13 -22.26 -1.20
C ASN A 80 6.37 -20.99 -2.04
N TRP A 81 5.96 -19.83 -1.56
CA TRP A 81 6.12 -18.59 -2.31
C TRP A 81 7.57 -18.13 -2.32
N THR A 82 8.01 -17.75 -3.50
CA THR A 82 9.27 -17.05 -3.75
C THR A 82 9.13 -15.55 -3.50
N MET A 83 10.24 -14.83 -3.52
CA MET A 83 10.21 -13.36 -3.45
C MET A 83 9.43 -12.74 -4.61
N ASP A 84 9.50 -13.35 -5.81
CA ASP A 84 8.73 -12.91 -6.98
C ASP A 84 7.22 -13.13 -6.80
N ASP A 85 6.81 -14.17 -6.08
CA ASP A 85 5.39 -14.39 -5.75
C ASP A 85 4.86 -13.29 -4.81
N TRP A 86 5.67 -12.87 -3.83
CA TRP A 86 5.33 -11.77 -2.94
C TRP A 86 5.29 -10.42 -3.67
N ALA A 87 6.21 -10.18 -4.60
CA ALA A 87 6.19 -8.99 -5.44
C ALA A 87 4.93 -8.96 -6.34
N ARG A 88 4.56 -10.10 -6.91
CA ARG A 88 3.32 -10.27 -7.69
C ARG A 88 2.08 -10.02 -6.84
N LEU A 89 2.05 -10.52 -5.59
CA LEU A 89 0.96 -10.22 -4.66
C LEU A 89 0.81 -8.71 -4.47
N ALA A 90 1.91 -7.98 -4.26
CA ALA A 90 1.87 -6.54 -4.09
C ALA A 90 1.25 -5.85 -5.32
N ASP A 91 1.72 -6.18 -6.52
CA ASP A 91 1.24 -5.57 -7.77
C ASP A 91 -0.25 -5.86 -8.02
N GLU A 92 -0.66 -7.11 -7.90
CA GLU A 92 -2.04 -7.52 -8.13
C GLU A 92 -2.99 -6.98 -7.06
N PHE A 93 -2.57 -6.98 -5.80
CA PHE A 93 -3.38 -6.42 -4.72
C PHE A 93 -3.60 -4.92 -4.93
N ILE A 94 -2.56 -4.16 -5.28
CA ILE A 94 -2.67 -2.73 -5.58
C ILE A 94 -3.59 -2.51 -6.78
N ARG A 95 -3.47 -3.29 -7.84
CA ARG A 95 -4.35 -3.20 -9.02
C ARG A 95 -5.81 -3.37 -8.63
N VAL A 96 -6.14 -4.38 -7.81
CA VAL A 96 -7.51 -4.62 -7.34
C VAL A 96 -7.94 -3.50 -6.38
N PHE A 97 -7.08 -3.12 -5.44
CA PHE A 97 -7.34 -2.05 -4.47
C PHE A 97 -7.69 -0.72 -5.16
N ASP A 98 -6.93 -0.35 -6.19
CA ASP A 98 -7.16 0.88 -6.95
C ASP A 98 -8.48 0.85 -7.73
N SER A 99 -8.96 -0.33 -8.15
CA SER A 99 -10.18 -0.48 -8.95
C SER A 99 -11.48 -0.42 -8.15
N ILE A 100 -11.42 -0.53 -6.81
CA ILE A 100 -12.62 -0.59 -5.97
C ILE A 100 -13.32 0.77 -5.92
N ASP A 101 -14.60 0.78 -6.26
CA ASP A 101 -15.45 1.97 -6.20
C ASP A 101 -16.23 2.02 -4.88
N LEU A 102 -15.89 2.97 -4.02
CA LEU A 102 -16.59 3.27 -2.78
C LEU A 102 -17.42 4.56 -2.86
N SER A 103 -17.53 5.19 -4.03
CA SER A 103 -18.16 6.51 -4.16
C SER A 103 -19.63 6.52 -3.73
N GLN A 104 -20.37 5.47 -4.04
CA GLN A 104 -21.77 5.33 -3.64
C GLN A 104 -21.91 5.15 -2.12
N LYS A 105 -21.07 4.32 -1.52
CA LYS A 105 -21.08 4.05 -0.09
C LYS A 105 -20.64 5.24 0.76
N THR A 106 -19.67 5.99 0.27
CA THR A 106 -19.11 7.14 0.98
C THR A 106 -19.80 8.46 0.65
N LYS A 107 -20.61 8.50 -0.41
CA LYS A 107 -21.15 9.73 -1.02
C LYS A 107 -20.06 10.72 -1.43
N ARG A 108 -18.87 10.21 -1.83
CA ARG A 108 -17.70 11.01 -2.21
C ARG A 108 -17.16 10.53 -3.55
N ALA A 109 -17.13 11.41 -4.54
CA ALA A 109 -16.54 11.11 -5.85
C ALA A 109 -15.06 10.72 -5.76
N SER A 110 -14.32 11.31 -4.80
CA SER A 110 -12.91 10.99 -4.53
C SER A 110 -12.68 9.54 -4.11
N SER A 111 -13.70 8.86 -3.59
CA SER A 111 -13.63 7.45 -3.19
C SER A 111 -13.90 6.47 -4.35
N LYS A 112 -14.11 6.98 -5.58
CA LYS A 112 -14.36 6.12 -6.75
C LYS A 112 -13.20 5.17 -7.02
N GLN A 113 -11.99 5.68 -6.95
CA GLN A 113 -10.76 4.89 -7.11
C GLN A 113 -9.57 5.56 -6.44
N THR A 114 -8.56 4.78 -6.11
CA THR A 114 -7.22 5.25 -5.74
C THR A 114 -6.26 5.11 -6.93
N ASN A 115 -5.05 5.61 -6.79
CA ASN A 115 -3.97 5.45 -7.77
C ASN A 115 -2.65 5.16 -7.05
N LEU A 116 -2.62 4.07 -6.28
CA LEU A 116 -1.39 3.64 -5.62
C LEU A 116 -0.36 3.15 -6.62
N LYS A 117 -0.80 2.59 -7.76
CA LYS A 117 0.09 2.22 -8.87
C LYS A 117 0.87 3.44 -9.40
N GLY A 118 0.26 4.61 -9.42
CA GLY A 118 0.89 5.88 -9.81
C GLY A 118 1.52 6.64 -8.64
N SER A 119 1.58 6.05 -7.45
CA SER A 119 2.20 6.61 -6.25
C SER A 119 3.52 5.90 -5.94
N GLN A 120 4.40 6.59 -5.24
CA GLN A 120 5.60 5.97 -4.69
C GLN A 120 5.20 5.01 -3.57
N TYR A 121 5.71 3.78 -3.56
CA TYR A 121 5.53 2.86 -2.45
C TYR A 121 6.69 1.88 -2.30
N ILE A 122 6.81 1.32 -1.10
CA ILE A 122 7.68 0.19 -0.76
C ILE A 122 6.80 -0.95 -0.26
N ALA A 123 7.03 -2.15 -0.78
CA ALA A 123 6.46 -3.38 -0.28
C ALA A 123 7.57 -4.25 0.32
N ALA A 124 7.39 -4.68 1.56
CA ALA A 124 8.37 -5.47 2.29
C ALA A 124 7.72 -6.67 2.97
N LEU A 125 8.35 -7.83 2.84
CA LEU A 125 7.94 -9.08 3.47
C LEU A 125 8.48 -9.15 4.90
N HIS A 126 7.59 -9.25 5.87
CA HIS A 126 7.89 -9.37 7.29
C HIS A 126 7.81 -10.80 7.79
N ARG A 127 8.77 -11.16 8.68
CA ARG A 127 8.89 -12.49 9.32
C ARG A 127 8.78 -12.44 10.84
N ASP A 128 8.51 -11.28 11.41
CA ASP A 128 8.56 -11.01 12.85
C ASP A 128 7.21 -11.15 13.57
N SER A 129 6.20 -11.76 12.94
CA SER A 129 4.92 -11.95 13.61
C SER A 129 5.06 -12.97 14.75
N LYS A 130 4.37 -12.74 15.86
CA LYS A 130 4.36 -13.68 17.01
C LYS A 130 3.82 -15.07 16.66
N SER A 131 2.99 -15.15 15.62
CA SER A 131 2.43 -16.41 15.10
C SER A 131 3.29 -17.07 14.03
N GLY A 132 4.43 -16.47 13.65
CA GLY A 132 5.28 -16.95 12.55
C GLY A 132 4.68 -16.76 11.15
N ILE A 133 3.51 -16.13 11.03
CA ILE A 133 2.86 -15.92 9.74
C ILE A 133 3.57 -14.78 8.98
N LEU A 134 3.99 -15.09 7.77
CA LEU A 134 4.56 -14.12 6.86
C LEU A 134 3.49 -13.10 6.44
N HIS A 135 3.86 -11.83 6.39
CA HIS A 135 2.95 -10.77 5.99
C HIS A 135 3.68 -9.68 5.22
N LEU A 136 2.97 -9.10 4.28
CA LEU A 136 3.46 -8.03 3.43
C LEU A 136 3.01 -6.68 3.99
N HIS A 137 3.94 -5.76 4.22
CA HIS A 137 3.67 -4.35 4.46
C HIS A 137 3.88 -3.55 3.18
N ILE A 138 2.92 -2.69 2.84
CA ILE A 138 3.05 -1.71 1.76
C ILE A 138 2.88 -0.33 2.39
N ASP A 139 3.90 0.50 2.29
CA ASP A 139 3.84 1.91 2.67
C ASP A 139 3.86 2.77 1.42
N ALA A 140 2.74 3.42 1.13
CA ALA A 140 2.53 4.18 -0.10
C ALA A 140 2.38 5.68 0.19
N ASN A 141 2.96 6.50 -0.69
CA ASN A 141 2.71 7.93 -0.69
C ASN A 141 1.22 8.20 -0.93
N ARG A 142 0.61 8.98 -0.05
CA ARG A 142 -0.81 9.34 -0.18
C ARG A 142 -1.10 10.25 -1.36
N VAL A 143 -0.09 10.89 -1.94
CA VAL A 143 -0.20 11.72 -3.15
C VAL A 143 0.50 10.99 -4.29
N ASP A 144 -0.19 10.83 -5.41
CA ASP A 144 0.38 10.24 -6.61
C ASP A 144 1.32 11.21 -7.35
N MET A 145 2.02 10.73 -8.37
CA MET A 145 2.98 11.53 -9.13
C MET A 145 2.33 12.65 -9.96
N ASN A 146 1.00 12.67 -10.07
CA ASN A 146 0.23 13.73 -10.74
C ASN A 146 -0.38 14.73 -9.75
N GLY A 147 -0.10 14.58 -8.45
CA GLY A 147 -0.63 15.44 -7.40
C GLY A 147 -2.08 15.17 -7.01
N LYS A 148 -2.59 13.96 -7.27
CA LYS A 148 -3.90 13.53 -6.79
C LYS A 148 -3.75 12.87 -5.42
N ILE A 149 -4.59 13.27 -4.47
CA ILE A 149 -4.66 12.61 -3.15
C ILE A 149 -5.43 11.31 -3.30
N ASN A 150 -4.86 10.22 -2.81
CA ASN A 150 -5.58 8.97 -2.59
C ASN A 150 -6.52 9.13 -1.38
N ASP A 151 -7.83 9.01 -1.62
CA ASP A 151 -8.84 9.19 -0.58
C ASP A 151 -8.69 8.09 0.48
N SER A 152 -8.57 8.51 1.73
CA SER A 152 -8.43 7.61 2.87
C SER A 152 -9.76 7.24 3.53
N HIS A 153 -10.87 7.81 3.08
CA HIS A 153 -12.17 7.51 3.66
C HIS A 153 -12.55 6.05 3.41
N LYS A 154 -12.84 5.31 4.48
CA LYS A 154 -13.12 3.87 4.44
C LYS A 154 -12.01 3.02 3.79
N ILE A 155 -10.76 3.45 3.92
CA ILE A 155 -9.63 2.77 3.29
C ILE A 155 -9.45 1.33 3.81
N GLY A 156 -9.81 1.06 5.06
CA GLY A 156 -9.84 -0.30 5.62
C GLY A 156 -10.86 -1.20 4.93
N GLU A 157 -12.04 -0.68 4.60
CA GLU A 157 -13.04 -1.43 3.84
C GLU A 157 -12.55 -1.73 2.42
N ARG A 158 -11.86 -0.77 1.80
CA ARG A 158 -11.22 -0.97 0.48
C ARG A 158 -10.25 -2.14 0.51
N ALA A 159 -9.41 -2.24 1.55
CA ALA A 159 -8.48 -3.35 1.71
C ALA A 159 -9.19 -4.70 1.88
N VAL A 160 -10.26 -4.74 2.67
CA VAL A 160 -11.08 -5.96 2.85
C VAL A 160 -11.72 -6.39 1.52
N MET A 161 -12.31 -5.45 0.79
CA MET A 161 -12.92 -5.74 -0.52
C MET A 161 -11.87 -6.19 -1.54
N ALA A 162 -10.68 -5.57 -1.56
CA ALA A 162 -9.58 -5.99 -2.40
C ALA A 162 -9.15 -7.44 -2.10
N CYS A 163 -9.04 -7.77 -0.82
CA CYS A 163 -8.73 -9.13 -0.36
C CYS A 163 -9.77 -10.16 -0.84
N LEU A 164 -11.05 -9.85 -0.70
CA LEU A 164 -12.13 -10.73 -1.15
C LEU A 164 -12.12 -10.93 -2.66
N LEU A 165 -11.92 -9.87 -3.44
CA LEU A 165 -11.87 -9.96 -4.91
C LEU A 165 -10.62 -10.70 -5.38
N TYR A 166 -9.47 -10.47 -4.73
CA TYR A 166 -8.23 -11.18 -5.05
C TYR A 166 -8.35 -12.70 -4.82
N THR A 167 -9.03 -13.11 -3.75
CA THR A 167 -9.17 -14.53 -3.37
C THR A 167 -10.36 -15.21 -4.06
N SER A 168 -11.24 -14.46 -4.72
CA SER A 168 -12.36 -15.03 -5.46
C SER A 168 -11.85 -15.70 -6.74
N PRO A 169 -12.31 -16.94 -7.07
CA PRO A 169 -11.95 -17.59 -8.32
C PRO A 169 -12.34 -16.69 -9.50
N SER A 170 -11.41 -16.51 -10.45
CA SER A 170 -11.71 -15.82 -11.69
C SER A 170 -12.88 -16.52 -12.40
N PRO A 171 -13.76 -15.79 -13.12
CA PRO A 171 -14.77 -16.42 -13.96
C PRO A 171 -14.20 -17.42 -14.98
N ARG A 172 -12.91 -17.30 -15.29
CA ARG A 172 -12.17 -18.23 -16.19
C ARG A 172 -11.76 -19.54 -15.50
N ASP A 173 -11.73 -19.57 -14.17
CA ASP A 173 -11.33 -20.76 -13.38
C ASP A 173 -12.56 -21.62 -12.98
N ARG A 174 -13.75 -21.27 -13.46
CA ARG A 174 -15.01 -21.98 -13.19
C ARG A 174 -15.42 -22.97 -14.30
N THR A 175 -14.51 -23.34 -15.16
CA THR A 175 -14.75 -24.38 -16.18
C THR A 175 -14.22 -25.72 -15.72
#